data_8cd0f55a9e1f015d64709a50e889bffe
#
_entry.id   8cd0f55a9e1f015d64709a50e889bffe
#
_cell.length_a   1.000
_cell.length_b   1.000
_cell.length_c   1.000
_cell.angle_alpha   90.00
_cell.angle_beta   90.00
_cell.angle_gamma   90.00
#
_symmetry.space_group_name_H-M   'P 1'
#
loop_
_entity.id
_entity.type
_entity.pdbx_description
1 polymer ?
#
loop_
_entity_poly.entity_id
_entity_poly.type
_entity_poly.pdbx_seq_one_letter_code
_entity_poly.pdbx_strand_id
1 'polypeptide(L)'
;MHELGRLEDLPQAYRDELTALNLVPLWPSLRAVLPPGVPTRNTQPTHWPYQSLRPLLMQAGELTPMEKAERRVLVLANPGHGLENMKASPAMYLGMQLLLPGEWAPSHRHTPNAVRMIVEGEGAYTTVDGEKCPMSRGDLILTPTGLWHEHGHDGTDPVVWLDVLDLPVIYYAETSYAIEGQRQEVKPGHGEQAYARGGVAPTPLFVRQNGEAGAGAGAVASHGGYPMLRYPWADAKAALQAMAADLPGQEAIQITYINPETGKDAQNNLGFYALMLRPGQTLRLPARSPSCVFHQIEGGTDVAVEGHTFTLAEADTCCTPGYTAVTLTNRSASAPAFVFMADESPFHRKLGVYENRG
;
A
#
# COMPACT_ATOMS: atom_id res chain seq x y z
N MET A 1 22.71 15.59 -29.29
CA MET A 1 22.60 14.09 -29.21
C MET A 1 22.75 13.57 -30.65
N HIS A 2 23.55 12.53 -30.86
CA HIS A 2 23.67 11.90 -32.19
C HIS A 2 22.36 11.20 -32.55
N GLU A 3 22.04 11.20 -33.86
CA GLU A 3 20.91 10.42 -34.38
C GLU A 3 21.29 8.95 -34.34
N LEU A 4 20.36 8.12 -33.84
CA LEU A 4 20.55 6.68 -33.77
C LEU A 4 20.02 6.04 -35.05
N GLY A 5 20.69 4.98 -35.52
CA GLY A 5 20.21 4.19 -36.66
C GLY A 5 18.85 3.58 -36.38
N ARG A 6 18.00 3.47 -37.39
CA ARG A 6 16.65 2.90 -37.27
C ARG A 6 16.64 1.43 -37.71
N LEU A 7 15.68 0.68 -37.22
CA LEU A 7 15.52 -0.74 -37.56
C LEU A 7 15.27 -0.94 -39.06
N GLU A 8 14.50 -0.01 -39.65
CA GLU A 8 14.16 -0.03 -41.10
C GLU A 8 15.35 0.20 -42.02
N ASP A 9 16.40 0.85 -41.52
CA ASP A 9 17.63 1.11 -42.30
C ASP A 9 18.52 -0.14 -42.40
N LEU A 10 18.22 -1.23 -41.67
CA LEU A 10 18.96 -2.48 -41.73
C LEU A 10 18.44 -3.39 -42.86
N PRO A 11 19.35 -4.09 -43.60
CA PRO A 11 18.94 -5.03 -44.61
C PRO A 11 17.97 -6.09 -44.10
N GLN A 12 16.95 -6.45 -44.91
CA GLN A 12 15.93 -7.44 -44.51
C GLN A 12 16.55 -8.77 -44.08
N ALA A 13 17.53 -9.29 -44.88
CA ALA A 13 18.19 -10.55 -44.56
C ALA A 13 18.84 -10.55 -43.17
N TYR A 14 19.49 -9.41 -42.80
CA TYR A 14 20.07 -9.27 -41.46
C TYR A 14 18.99 -9.26 -40.35
N ARG A 15 17.86 -8.55 -40.57
CA ARG A 15 16.72 -8.57 -39.62
C ARG A 15 16.15 -9.95 -39.46
N ASP A 16 16.04 -10.74 -40.52
CA ASP A 16 15.55 -12.11 -40.50
C ASP A 16 16.49 -13.04 -39.70
N GLU A 17 17.80 -12.89 -39.87
CA GLU A 17 18.82 -13.62 -39.10
C GLU A 17 18.73 -13.28 -37.58
N LEU A 18 18.60 -11.99 -37.24
CA LEU A 18 18.44 -11.55 -35.88
C LEU A 18 17.16 -12.18 -35.26
N THR A 19 16.05 -12.16 -35.99
CA THR A 19 14.77 -12.72 -35.53
C THR A 19 14.88 -14.23 -35.33
N ALA A 20 15.53 -14.96 -36.24
CA ALA A 20 15.72 -16.41 -36.13
C ALA A 20 16.55 -16.81 -34.90
N LEU A 21 17.40 -15.92 -34.39
CA LEU A 21 18.23 -16.12 -33.22
C LEU A 21 17.66 -15.45 -31.93
N ASN A 22 16.45 -14.87 -32.00
CA ASN A 22 15.86 -14.07 -30.91
C ASN A 22 16.76 -12.91 -30.46
N LEU A 23 17.42 -12.26 -31.39
CA LEU A 23 18.26 -11.10 -31.13
C LEU A 23 17.52 -9.81 -31.50
N VAL A 24 17.63 -8.80 -30.66
CA VAL A 24 17.05 -7.47 -30.88
C VAL A 24 18.15 -6.42 -30.82
N PRO A 25 18.36 -5.60 -31.87
CA PRO A 25 19.36 -4.52 -31.85
C PRO A 25 18.88 -3.44 -30.85
N LEU A 26 19.75 -3.08 -29.91
CA LEU A 26 19.42 -2.12 -28.86
C LEU A 26 19.34 -0.67 -29.40
N TRP A 27 20.22 -0.29 -30.33
CA TRP A 27 20.40 1.12 -30.72
C TRP A 27 19.16 1.80 -31.32
N PRO A 28 18.24 1.15 -32.05
CA PRO A 28 17.01 1.81 -32.50
C PRO A 28 16.09 2.19 -31.36
N SER A 29 16.09 1.39 -30.28
CA SER A 29 15.22 1.53 -29.12
C SER A 29 15.94 2.08 -27.88
N LEU A 30 17.23 2.39 -27.97
CA LEU A 30 18.06 2.77 -26.83
C LEU A 30 17.44 3.89 -25.98
N ARG A 31 16.90 4.93 -26.61
CA ARG A 31 16.29 6.07 -25.91
C ARG A 31 14.90 5.78 -25.35
N ALA A 32 14.22 4.77 -25.85
CA ALA A 32 12.98 4.30 -25.28
C ALA A 32 13.24 3.48 -24.01
N VAL A 33 14.33 2.71 -23.98
CA VAL A 33 14.74 1.90 -22.81
C VAL A 33 15.49 2.74 -21.78
N LEU A 34 16.38 3.62 -22.22
CA LEU A 34 17.20 4.54 -21.41
C LEU A 34 16.96 6.00 -21.84
N PRO A 35 15.80 6.58 -21.49
CA PRO A 35 15.48 7.95 -21.86
C PRO A 35 16.45 8.94 -21.22
N PRO A 36 16.84 10.03 -21.91
CA PRO A 36 17.76 10.99 -21.36
C PRO A 36 17.14 11.88 -20.30
N GLY A 37 17.76 11.97 -19.13
CA GLY A 37 17.44 12.91 -18.06
C GLY A 37 16.29 12.53 -17.14
N VAL A 38 15.16 12.05 -17.67
CA VAL A 38 13.99 11.64 -16.89
C VAL A 38 13.41 10.33 -17.43
N PRO A 39 12.86 9.46 -16.58
CA PRO A 39 12.24 8.22 -17.04
C PRO A 39 10.95 8.50 -17.83
N THR A 40 10.62 7.60 -18.76
CA THR A 40 9.28 7.54 -19.32
C THR A 40 8.32 7.01 -18.26
N ARG A 41 7.20 7.70 -18.06
CA ARG A 41 6.19 7.34 -17.06
C ARG A 41 4.87 7.03 -17.74
N ASN A 42 4.24 5.92 -17.32
CA ASN A 42 2.89 5.56 -17.74
C ASN A 42 1.84 5.96 -16.70
N THR A 43 2.22 6.00 -15.41
CA THR A 43 1.31 6.41 -14.35
C THR A 43 0.76 7.80 -14.61
N GLN A 44 -0.55 7.95 -14.55
CA GLN A 44 -1.27 9.22 -14.70
C GLN A 44 -1.83 9.68 -13.35
N PRO A 45 -1.94 11.00 -13.10
CA PRO A 45 -2.73 11.49 -11.99
C PRO A 45 -4.15 10.92 -12.07
N THR A 46 -4.59 10.22 -11.03
CA THR A 46 -5.89 9.51 -11.04
C THR A 46 -6.57 9.65 -9.69
N HIS A 47 -7.89 9.90 -9.72
CA HIS A 47 -8.74 10.02 -8.52
C HIS A 47 -9.89 9.03 -8.59
N TRP A 48 -10.14 8.34 -7.48
CA TRP A 48 -11.24 7.42 -7.28
C TRP A 48 -12.13 7.94 -6.14
N PRO A 49 -13.22 8.67 -6.47
CA PRO A 49 -14.16 9.19 -5.48
C PRO A 49 -14.92 8.04 -4.82
N TYR A 50 -14.86 7.94 -3.50
CA TYR A 50 -15.52 6.86 -2.75
C TYR A 50 -17.03 6.89 -2.88
N GLN A 51 -17.61 8.08 -2.93
CA GLN A 51 -19.07 8.26 -3.13
C GLN A 51 -19.55 7.58 -4.42
N SER A 52 -18.74 7.61 -5.49
CA SER A 52 -19.07 6.95 -6.75
C SER A 52 -18.72 5.46 -6.75
N LEU A 53 -17.67 5.08 -6.04
CA LEU A 53 -17.17 3.71 -5.97
C LEU A 53 -18.04 2.83 -5.05
N ARG A 54 -18.43 3.34 -3.89
CA ARG A 54 -19.16 2.58 -2.87
C ARG A 54 -20.44 1.91 -3.38
N PRO A 55 -21.33 2.57 -4.13
CA PRO A 55 -22.52 1.92 -4.69
C PRO A 55 -22.19 0.72 -5.59
N LEU A 56 -21.13 0.83 -6.41
CA LEU A 56 -20.68 -0.25 -7.28
C LEU A 56 -20.12 -1.43 -6.47
N LEU A 57 -19.42 -1.13 -5.38
CA LEU A 57 -18.89 -2.14 -4.47
C LEU A 57 -20.03 -2.88 -3.74
N MET A 58 -21.07 -2.17 -3.27
CA MET A 58 -22.27 -2.79 -2.69
C MET A 58 -22.99 -3.66 -3.72
N GLN A 59 -23.17 -3.17 -4.94
CA GLN A 59 -23.75 -3.93 -6.03
C GLN A 59 -22.95 -5.20 -6.35
N ALA A 60 -21.63 -5.15 -6.30
CA ALA A 60 -20.79 -6.35 -6.44
C ALA A 60 -21.11 -7.38 -5.33
N GLY A 61 -21.45 -6.91 -4.11
CA GLY A 61 -21.94 -7.76 -3.01
C GLY A 61 -23.22 -8.50 -3.33
N GLU A 62 -24.14 -7.84 -3.99
CA GLU A 62 -25.43 -8.43 -4.41
C GLU A 62 -25.26 -9.39 -5.59
N LEU A 63 -24.40 -9.05 -6.55
CA LEU A 63 -24.22 -9.80 -7.81
C LEU A 63 -23.34 -11.05 -7.65
N THR A 64 -22.38 -11.02 -6.73
CA THR A 64 -21.38 -12.08 -6.63
C THR A 64 -21.21 -12.50 -5.16
N PRO A 65 -21.80 -13.64 -4.76
CA PRO A 65 -21.63 -14.16 -3.41
C PRO A 65 -20.17 -14.56 -3.15
N MET A 66 -19.78 -14.60 -1.86
CA MET A 66 -18.39 -14.79 -1.42
C MET A 66 -17.78 -16.09 -1.96
N GLU A 67 -18.56 -17.16 -2.09
CA GLU A 67 -18.12 -18.48 -2.60
C GLU A 67 -17.68 -18.44 -4.06
N LYS A 68 -18.14 -17.42 -4.83
CA LYS A 68 -17.74 -17.21 -6.23
C LYS A 68 -16.70 -16.12 -6.40
N ALA A 69 -16.67 -15.18 -5.47
CA ALA A 69 -15.73 -14.06 -5.52
C ALA A 69 -14.41 -14.39 -4.84
N GLU A 70 -14.41 -15.29 -3.84
CA GLU A 70 -13.30 -15.51 -2.87
C GLU A 70 -12.84 -14.20 -2.22
N ARG A 71 -12.64 -13.18 -3.05
CA ARG A 71 -12.26 -11.80 -2.70
C ARG A 71 -13.12 -10.84 -3.52
N ARG A 72 -14.02 -10.14 -2.85
CA ARG A 72 -14.89 -9.16 -3.51
C ARG A 72 -14.21 -7.81 -3.55
N VAL A 73 -13.39 -7.60 -4.59
CA VAL A 73 -12.52 -6.44 -4.75
C VAL A 73 -12.83 -5.71 -6.05
N LEU A 74 -12.93 -4.38 -5.98
CA LEU A 74 -12.83 -3.51 -7.15
C LEU A 74 -11.44 -2.90 -7.20
N VAL A 75 -10.70 -3.21 -8.25
CA VAL A 75 -9.32 -2.74 -8.43
C VAL A 75 -9.32 -1.28 -8.86
N LEU A 76 -8.57 -0.45 -8.15
CA LEU A 76 -8.33 0.95 -8.48
C LEU A 76 -7.20 1.03 -9.53
N ALA A 77 -7.54 0.69 -10.76
CA ALA A 77 -6.58 0.60 -11.85
C ALA A 77 -6.26 1.99 -12.45
N ASN A 78 -4.98 2.26 -12.66
CA ASN A 78 -4.54 3.51 -13.28
C ASN A 78 -4.63 3.39 -14.80
N PRO A 79 -5.35 4.31 -15.48
CA PRO A 79 -5.57 4.23 -16.93
C PRO A 79 -4.28 4.29 -17.75
N GLY A 80 -3.22 4.91 -17.25
CA GLY A 80 -1.94 5.00 -17.93
C GLY A 80 -1.20 3.66 -18.05
N HIS A 81 -1.60 2.65 -17.26
CA HIS A 81 -1.03 1.29 -17.32
C HIS A 81 -1.89 0.29 -18.10
N GLY A 82 -3.10 0.70 -18.55
CA GLY A 82 -4.13 -0.20 -19.03
C GLY A 82 -4.88 -0.88 -17.87
N LEU A 83 -6.21 -0.86 -17.93
CA LEU A 83 -7.06 -1.36 -16.83
C LEU A 83 -6.86 -2.85 -16.57
N GLU A 84 -6.55 -3.62 -17.62
CA GLU A 84 -6.27 -5.06 -17.57
C GLU A 84 -5.02 -5.42 -16.75
N ASN A 85 -4.10 -4.49 -16.58
CA ASN A 85 -2.87 -4.70 -15.80
C ASN A 85 -3.08 -4.56 -14.28
N MET A 86 -4.27 -4.12 -13.85
CA MET A 86 -4.71 -4.10 -12.45
C MET A 86 -3.71 -3.44 -11.49
N LYS A 87 -3.10 -2.32 -11.87
CA LYS A 87 -2.14 -1.59 -11.03
C LYS A 87 -2.39 -0.09 -10.98
N ALA A 88 -2.13 0.51 -9.83
CA ALA A 88 -2.24 1.94 -9.61
C ALA A 88 -0.94 2.67 -9.98
N SER A 89 0.20 2.00 -9.82
CA SER A 89 1.53 2.50 -10.16
C SER A 89 2.45 1.34 -10.57
N PRO A 90 3.70 1.58 -10.99
CA PRO A 90 4.62 0.50 -11.33
C PRO A 90 4.79 -0.58 -10.27
N ALA A 91 4.75 -0.22 -8.99
CA ALA A 91 4.96 -1.15 -7.89
C ALA A 91 3.74 -1.36 -6.98
N MET A 92 2.65 -0.57 -7.13
CA MET A 92 1.48 -0.66 -6.24
C MET A 92 0.23 -1.17 -6.98
N TYR A 93 -0.38 -2.19 -6.41
CA TYR A 93 -1.77 -2.58 -6.64
C TYR A 93 -2.64 -1.92 -5.56
N LEU A 94 -3.81 -1.44 -5.95
CA LEU A 94 -4.84 -0.95 -5.04
C LEU A 94 -6.14 -1.69 -5.29
N GLY A 95 -6.80 -2.13 -4.22
CA GLY A 95 -8.10 -2.78 -4.31
C GLY A 95 -9.02 -2.33 -3.19
N MET A 96 -10.25 -1.95 -3.52
CA MET A 96 -11.30 -1.68 -2.54
C MET A 96 -12.07 -2.97 -2.32
N GLN A 97 -11.92 -3.59 -1.15
CA GLN A 97 -12.53 -4.88 -0.81
C GLN A 97 -13.73 -4.69 0.12
N LEU A 98 -14.77 -5.49 -0.11
CA LEU A 98 -16.00 -5.53 0.67
C LEU A 98 -16.18 -6.88 1.36
N LEU A 99 -16.55 -6.83 2.64
CA LEU A 99 -17.05 -7.96 3.40
C LEU A 99 -18.38 -7.58 4.05
N LEU A 100 -19.42 -8.40 3.79
CA LEU A 100 -20.75 -8.21 4.36
C LEU A 100 -20.89 -8.94 5.68
N PRO A 101 -21.88 -8.56 6.54
CA PRO A 101 -22.13 -9.23 7.80
C PRO A 101 -22.30 -10.75 7.66
N GLY A 102 -21.60 -11.50 8.52
CA GLY A 102 -21.62 -12.96 8.52
C GLY A 102 -20.77 -13.63 7.42
N GLU A 103 -20.16 -12.87 6.52
CA GLU A 103 -19.30 -13.44 5.50
C GLU A 103 -17.91 -13.82 6.05
N TRP A 104 -17.32 -14.80 5.38
CA TRP A 104 -15.96 -15.25 5.64
C TRP A 104 -15.23 -15.44 4.31
N ALA A 105 -14.08 -14.76 4.14
CA ALA A 105 -13.19 -14.93 3.01
C ALA A 105 -12.13 -15.99 3.38
N PRO A 106 -11.98 -17.05 2.55
CA PRO A 106 -11.18 -18.22 2.90
C PRO A 106 -9.72 -17.95 3.20
N SER A 107 -9.14 -18.77 4.07
CA SER A 107 -7.73 -18.73 4.43
C SER A 107 -6.86 -19.02 3.22
N HIS A 108 -5.84 -18.20 3.03
CA HIS A 108 -4.85 -18.35 1.98
C HIS A 108 -3.54 -17.68 2.41
N ARG A 109 -2.51 -17.92 1.63
CA ARG A 109 -1.26 -17.15 1.68
C ARG A 109 -0.80 -16.83 0.27
N HIS A 110 -0.15 -15.71 0.10
CA HIS A 110 0.40 -15.28 -1.19
C HIS A 110 1.78 -14.66 -1.03
N THR A 111 2.51 -14.59 -2.14
CA THR A 111 3.87 -14.02 -2.16
C THR A 111 3.90 -12.49 -2.13
N PRO A 112 2.97 -11.72 -2.71
CA PRO A 112 2.92 -10.28 -2.48
C PRO A 112 2.71 -9.94 -1.00
N ASN A 113 3.32 -8.85 -0.53
CA ASN A 113 2.92 -8.22 0.73
C ASN A 113 1.62 -7.45 0.53
N ALA A 114 0.75 -7.44 1.53
CA ALA A 114 -0.44 -6.61 1.54
C ALA A 114 -0.54 -5.80 2.83
N VAL A 115 -1.12 -4.61 2.70
CA VAL A 115 -1.56 -3.76 3.80
C VAL A 115 -3.02 -3.43 3.58
N ARG A 116 -3.80 -3.39 4.64
CA ARG A 116 -5.21 -2.98 4.64
C ARG A 116 -5.37 -1.70 5.42
N MET A 117 -5.82 -0.65 4.76
CA MET A 117 -6.31 0.57 5.38
C MET A 117 -7.84 0.45 5.50
N ILE A 118 -8.37 0.45 6.72
CA ILE A 118 -9.81 0.30 6.94
C ILE A 118 -10.53 1.61 6.61
N VAL A 119 -11.46 1.53 5.66
CA VAL A 119 -12.15 2.69 5.07
C VAL A 119 -13.50 2.92 5.73
N GLU A 120 -14.29 1.87 5.92
CA GLU A 120 -15.66 1.94 6.44
C GLU A 120 -16.01 0.70 7.26
N GLY A 121 -16.83 0.89 8.29
CA GLY A 121 -17.44 -0.18 9.09
C GLY A 121 -16.59 -0.69 10.24
N GLU A 122 -17.17 -1.56 11.03
CA GLU A 122 -16.59 -2.20 12.22
C GLU A 122 -17.09 -3.65 12.35
N GLY A 123 -16.41 -4.47 13.16
CA GLY A 123 -16.80 -5.84 13.44
C GLY A 123 -16.24 -6.90 12.50
N ALA A 124 -15.57 -6.51 11.44
CA ALA A 124 -14.75 -7.44 10.67
C ALA A 124 -13.36 -7.59 11.32
N TYR A 125 -12.64 -8.61 10.87
CA TYR A 125 -11.28 -8.90 11.32
C TYR A 125 -10.47 -9.59 10.22
N THR A 126 -9.15 -9.45 10.30
CA THR A 126 -8.20 -10.31 9.60
C THR A 126 -7.49 -11.19 10.61
N THR A 127 -7.49 -12.51 10.40
CA THR A 127 -6.63 -13.42 11.16
C THR A 127 -5.36 -13.67 10.36
N VAL A 128 -4.20 -13.36 10.94
CA VAL A 128 -2.89 -13.55 10.29
C VAL A 128 -2.07 -14.51 11.15
N ASP A 129 -1.71 -15.65 10.60
CA ASP A 129 -0.97 -16.73 11.30
C ASP A 129 -1.56 -17.06 12.68
N GLY A 130 -2.90 -17.03 12.77
CA GLY A 130 -3.67 -17.27 14.00
C GLY A 130 -3.91 -16.04 14.87
N GLU A 131 -3.29 -14.90 14.62
CA GLU A 131 -3.57 -13.65 15.34
C GLU A 131 -4.78 -12.91 14.73
N LYS A 132 -5.85 -12.76 15.52
CA LYS A 132 -7.09 -12.07 15.14
C LYS A 132 -6.91 -10.56 15.33
N CYS A 133 -6.79 -9.82 14.22
CA CYS A 133 -6.69 -8.37 14.18
C CYS A 133 -8.08 -7.76 13.89
N PRO A 134 -8.76 -7.14 14.86
CA PRO A 134 -10.03 -6.47 14.61
C PRO A 134 -9.83 -5.24 13.71
N MET A 135 -10.87 -4.92 12.95
CA MET A 135 -10.89 -3.79 12.02
C MET A 135 -11.69 -2.62 12.60
N SER A 136 -11.07 -1.45 12.66
CA SER A 136 -11.73 -0.17 12.93
C SER A 136 -11.27 0.85 11.91
N ARG A 137 -12.14 1.78 11.53
CA ARG A 137 -11.83 2.79 10.50
C ARG A 137 -10.51 3.51 10.78
N GLY A 138 -9.65 3.58 9.77
CA GLY A 138 -8.33 4.19 9.83
C GLY A 138 -7.21 3.27 10.29
N ASP A 139 -7.53 2.08 10.82
CA ASP A 139 -6.51 1.09 11.19
C ASP A 139 -5.72 0.62 9.96
N LEU A 140 -4.44 0.33 10.19
CA LEU A 140 -3.58 -0.32 9.21
C LEU A 140 -3.28 -1.74 9.67
N ILE A 141 -3.56 -2.74 8.82
CA ILE A 141 -3.33 -4.16 9.12
C ILE A 141 -2.40 -4.75 8.07
N LEU A 142 -1.34 -5.43 8.51
CA LEU A 142 -0.38 -6.10 7.64
C LEU A 142 -0.82 -7.53 7.36
N THR A 143 -0.62 -7.98 6.12
CA THR A 143 -0.59 -9.40 5.74
C THR A 143 0.70 -9.66 4.96
N PRO A 144 1.77 -9.97 5.69
CA PRO A 144 3.09 -10.15 5.09
C PRO A 144 3.17 -11.35 4.16
N THR A 145 4.13 -11.32 3.25
CA THR A 145 4.47 -12.41 2.32
C THR A 145 4.47 -13.77 3.01
N GLY A 146 3.73 -14.70 2.46
CA GLY A 146 3.74 -16.11 2.85
C GLY A 146 3.04 -16.45 4.16
N LEU A 147 2.54 -15.47 4.91
CA LEU A 147 1.76 -15.73 6.12
C LEU A 147 0.31 -16.08 5.77
N TRP A 148 -0.22 -17.10 6.44
CA TRP A 148 -1.61 -17.50 6.32
C TRP A 148 -2.52 -16.39 6.85
N HIS A 149 -3.55 -16.04 6.09
CA HIS A 149 -4.54 -15.07 6.53
C HIS A 149 -5.93 -15.34 5.95
N GLU A 150 -6.93 -14.92 6.71
CA GLU A 150 -8.35 -15.00 6.37
C GLU A 150 -9.08 -13.76 6.89
N HIS A 151 -10.31 -13.55 6.42
CA HIS A 151 -11.14 -12.47 6.90
C HIS A 151 -12.49 -12.99 7.32
N GLY A 152 -13.02 -12.46 8.41
CA GLY A 152 -14.37 -12.76 8.88
C GLY A 152 -15.06 -11.49 9.35
N HIS A 153 -16.38 -11.57 9.45
CA HIS A 153 -17.21 -10.44 9.85
C HIS A 153 -18.27 -10.86 10.83
N ASP A 154 -18.09 -10.45 12.09
CA ASP A 154 -19.01 -10.73 13.20
C ASP A 154 -19.97 -9.54 13.50
N GLY A 155 -19.84 -8.43 12.75
CA GLY A 155 -20.63 -7.20 12.92
C GLY A 155 -21.92 -7.18 12.09
N THR A 156 -22.57 -6.02 12.07
CA THR A 156 -23.90 -5.82 11.47
C THR A 156 -23.92 -4.96 10.22
N ASP A 157 -22.86 -4.17 9.99
CA ASP A 157 -22.77 -3.24 8.88
C ASP A 157 -21.64 -3.67 7.93
N PRO A 158 -21.71 -3.37 6.60
CA PRO A 158 -20.66 -3.68 5.67
C PRO A 158 -19.31 -3.10 6.11
N VAL A 159 -18.23 -3.85 5.92
CA VAL A 159 -16.86 -3.37 6.13
C VAL A 159 -16.13 -3.29 4.82
N VAL A 160 -15.48 -2.15 4.60
CA VAL A 160 -14.68 -1.87 3.40
C VAL A 160 -13.27 -1.47 3.81
N TRP A 161 -12.29 -1.99 3.09
CA TRP A 161 -10.90 -1.59 3.24
C TRP A 161 -10.21 -1.39 1.90
N LEU A 162 -9.16 -0.58 1.91
CA LEU A 162 -8.24 -0.38 0.80
C LEU A 162 -7.06 -1.32 0.98
N ASP A 163 -6.93 -2.31 0.10
CA ASP A 163 -5.73 -3.13 -0.02
C ASP A 163 -4.66 -2.38 -0.81
N VAL A 164 -3.43 -2.40 -0.29
CA VAL A 164 -2.24 -1.88 -0.98
C VAL A 164 -1.20 -3.01 -1.02
N LEU A 165 -0.88 -3.50 -2.21
CA LEU A 165 0.04 -4.62 -2.41
C LEU A 165 1.21 -4.23 -3.32
N ASP A 166 2.35 -4.88 -3.08
CA ASP A 166 3.50 -4.85 -4.00
C ASP A 166 3.37 -5.88 -5.16
N LEU A 167 2.14 -6.33 -5.42
CA LEU A 167 1.80 -7.34 -6.43
C LEU A 167 2.44 -7.07 -7.80
N PRO A 168 2.45 -5.84 -8.38
CA PRO A 168 3.04 -5.61 -9.69
C PRO A 168 4.51 -5.98 -9.78
N VAL A 169 5.29 -5.72 -8.72
CA VAL A 169 6.71 -6.06 -8.64
C VAL A 169 6.90 -7.56 -8.56
N ILE A 170 6.15 -8.23 -7.70
CA ILE A 170 6.22 -9.68 -7.48
C ILE A 170 5.76 -10.44 -8.74
N TYR A 171 4.72 -9.93 -9.42
CA TYR A 171 4.23 -10.48 -10.67
C TYR A 171 5.26 -10.32 -11.81
N TYR A 172 5.86 -9.14 -11.95
CA TYR A 172 6.89 -8.88 -12.96
C TYR A 172 8.13 -9.77 -12.77
N ALA A 173 8.48 -10.06 -11.51
CA ALA A 173 9.57 -10.97 -11.16
C ALA A 173 9.22 -12.46 -11.35
N GLU A 174 8.04 -12.80 -11.86
CA GLU A 174 7.55 -14.17 -12.05
C GLU A 174 7.52 -15.01 -10.76
N THR A 175 7.30 -14.34 -9.60
CA THR A 175 7.28 -14.99 -8.28
C THR A 175 5.90 -14.90 -7.60
N SER A 176 4.88 -14.41 -8.31
CA SER A 176 3.53 -14.24 -7.78
C SER A 176 2.76 -15.54 -7.80
N TYR A 177 2.32 -16.00 -6.62
CA TYR A 177 1.39 -17.11 -6.47
C TYR A 177 0.62 -17.02 -5.16
N ALA A 178 -0.48 -17.76 -5.09
CA ALA A 178 -1.25 -17.95 -3.86
C ALA A 178 -1.48 -19.45 -3.61
N ILE A 179 -1.70 -19.81 -2.35
CA ILE A 179 -2.05 -21.16 -1.91
C ILE A 179 -3.27 -21.03 -0.99
N GLU A 180 -4.30 -21.83 -1.26
CA GLU A 180 -5.47 -21.96 -0.42
C GLU A 180 -5.16 -22.77 0.82
N GLY A 181 -5.79 -22.43 1.95
CA GLY A 181 -5.59 -23.08 3.24
C GLY A 181 -6.89 -23.38 3.98
N GLN A 182 -6.73 -24.03 5.11
CA GLN A 182 -7.85 -24.29 6.02
C GLN A 182 -8.05 -23.08 6.94
N ARG A 183 -9.26 -22.99 7.52
CA ARG A 183 -9.59 -21.98 8.53
C ARG A 183 -8.57 -22.00 9.67
N GLN A 184 -8.10 -20.83 10.07
CA GLN A 184 -7.07 -20.70 11.08
C GLN A 184 -7.63 -20.91 12.49
N GLU A 185 -6.82 -21.54 13.33
CA GLU A 185 -7.06 -21.52 14.78
C GLU A 185 -6.58 -20.18 15.33
N VAL A 186 -7.46 -19.49 16.06
CA VAL A 186 -7.13 -18.22 16.70
C VAL A 186 -6.26 -18.49 17.93
N LYS A 187 -5.07 -17.91 17.93
CA LYS A 187 -4.11 -17.97 19.04
C LYS A 187 -4.23 -16.70 19.89
N PRO A 188 -3.74 -16.72 21.16
CA PRO A 188 -3.58 -15.50 21.92
C PRO A 188 -2.74 -14.49 21.15
N GLY A 189 -3.28 -13.26 20.99
CA GLY A 189 -2.60 -12.20 20.25
C GLY A 189 -1.34 -11.68 20.95
N HIS A 190 -0.48 -11.03 20.19
CA HIS A 190 0.66 -10.31 20.72
C HIS A 190 0.20 -9.02 21.38
N GLY A 191 0.95 -8.54 22.31
CA GLY A 191 0.68 -7.26 22.94
C GLY A 191 0.97 -6.08 22.00
N GLU A 192 0.21 -5.93 20.88
CA GLU A 192 0.38 -4.78 19.95
C GLU A 192 0.42 -3.44 20.71
N GLN A 193 -0.36 -3.34 21.78
CA GLN A 193 -0.40 -2.15 22.64
C GLN A 193 0.95 -1.87 23.34
N ALA A 194 1.77 -2.89 23.59
CA ALA A 194 3.09 -2.70 24.17
C ALA A 194 3.99 -1.91 23.22
N TYR A 195 3.95 -2.20 21.92
CA TYR A 195 4.71 -1.45 20.92
C TYR A 195 4.12 -0.05 20.67
N ALA A 196 2.79 0.07 20.67
CA ALA A 196 2.13 1.32 20.34
C ALA A 196 2.25 2.39 21.46
N ARG A 197 2.25 1.98 22.73
CA ARG A 197 2.04 2.90 23.85
C ARG A 197 3.26 3.11 24.76
N GLY A 198 4.25 2.26 24.74
CA GLY A 198 5.25 2.29 25.80
C GLY A 198 6.70 2.36 25.35
N GLY A 199 6.95 2.28 24.05
CA GLY A 199 8.33 2.09 23.57
C GLY A 199 8.96 0.81 24.14
N VAL A 200 8.12 -0.19 24.47
CA VAL A 200 8.51 -1.47 25.07
C VAL A 200 8.13 -2.61 24.13
N ALA A 201 8.93 -3.66 24.12
CA ALA A 201 8.66 -4.87 23.37
C ALA A 201 8.26 -6.00 24.33
N PRO A 202 7.27 -6.86 24.00
CA PRO A 202 7.00 -8.05 24.77
C PRO A 202 8.22 -8.96 24.74
N THR A 203 8.67 -9.38 25.92
CA THR A 203 9.83 -10.27 26.05
C THR A 203 9.37 -11.59 26.65
N PRO A 204 9.74 -12.74 26.08
CA PRO A 204 9.47 -14.04 26.71
C PRO A 204 10.05 -14.11 28.12
N LEU A 205 9.32 -14.72 29.04
CA LEU A 205 9.76 -14.86 30.43
C LEU A 205 11.11 -15.61 30.53
N PHE A 206 11.36 -16.54 29.59
CA PHE A 206 12.61 -17.28 29.47
C PHE A 206 13.13 -17.18 28.05
N VAL A 207 14.19 -16.40 27.86
CA VAL A 207 14.94 -16.35 26.59
C VAL A 207 15.90 -17.54 26.55
N ARG A 208 15.73 -18.43 25.58
CA ARG A 208 16.76 -19.46 25.32
C ARG A 208 18.00 -18.80 24.73
N GLN A 209 19.14 -19.00 25.37
CA GLN A 209 20.41 -18.35 25.02
C GLN A 209 21.03 -18.81 23.69
N ASN A 210 20.50 -19.80 22.98
CA ASN A 210 21.17 -20.43 21.85
C ASN A 210 20.36 -20.49 20.55
N GLY A 211 19.52 -19.50 20.23
CA GLY A 211 18.99 -19.36 18.86
C GLY A 211 18.23 -20.55 18.25
N GLU A 212 18.00 -21.62 19.01
CA GLU A 212 17.23 -22.77 18.56
C GLU A 212 15.74 -22.45 18.67
N ALA A 213 15.08 -22.36 17.53
CA ALA A 213 13.62 -22.35 17.42
C ALA A 213 13.07 -23.69 17.95
N GLY A 214 12.92 -23.77 19.25
CA GLY A 214 12.23 -24.88 19.90
C GLY A 214 10.75 -24.57 20.03
N ALA A 215 9.89 -25.37 19.44
CA ALA A 215 8.48 -25.41 19.72
C ALA A 215 8.27 -25.65 21.22
N GLY A 216 7.94 -24.60 21.96
CA GLY A 216 7.63 -24.68 23.39
C GLY A 216 7.40 -23.33 23.98
N ALA A 217 6.18 -23.09 24.40
CA ALA A 217 5.64 -22.07 25.28
C ALA A 217 6.52 -20.83 25.50
N GLY A 218 6.18 -19.70 24.89
CA GLY A 218 6.70 -18.38 25.27
C GLY A 218 7.67 -17.71 24.31
N ALA A 219 7.93 -18.25 23.11
CA ALA A 219 8.46 -17.42 22.05
C ALA A 219 7.34 -16.45 21.62
N VAL A 220 7.56 -15.16 21.75
CA VAL A 220 6.82 -14.20 20.97
C VAL A 220 7.09 -14.60 19.53
N ALA A 221 6.11 -15.20 18.86
CA ALA A 221 6.25 -15.58 17.48
C ALA A 221 6.35 -14.29 16.71
N SER A 222 7.54 -13.91 16.28
CA SER A 222 7.68 -12.88 15.26
C SER A 222 7.07 -13.50 14.00
N HIS A 223 5.92 -13.01 13.55
CA HIS A 223 5.27 -13.46 12.30
C HIS A 223 6.23 -13.20 11.13
N GLY A 224 7.21 -14.12 10.91
CA GLY A 224 8.22 -13.98 9.87
C GLY A 224 9.03 -12.67 9.91
N GLY A 225 9.24 -12.07 11.10
CA GLY A 225 9.90 -10.77 11.25
C GLY A 225 8.94 -9.58 11.34
N TYR A 226 7.64 -9.83 11.50
CA TYR A 226 6.60 -8.81 11.70
C TYR A 226 6.04 -8.91 13.11
N PRO A 227 6.62 -8.19 14.09
CA PRO A 227 6.23 -8.29 15.50
C PRO A 227 4.88 -7.63 15.78
N MET A 228 4.41 -6.76 14.89
CA MET A 228 3.17 -6.01 14.99
C MET A 228 2.42 -6.11 13.65
N LEU A 229 1.19 -6.62 13.69
CA LEU A 229 0.36 -6.81 12.50
C LEU A 229 -0.71 -5.72 12.34
N ARG A 230 -1.16 -5.11 13.44
CA ARG A 230 -2.15 -4.05 13.45
C ARG A 230 -1.57 -2.77 14.03
N TYR A 231 -1.81 -1.66 13.36
CA TYR A 231 -1.48 -0.30 13.79
C TYR A 231 -2.78 0.47 13.98
N PRO A 232 -3.26 0.63 15.23
CA PRO A 232 -4.54 1.30 15.51
C PRO A 232 -4.51 2.77 15.09
N TRP A 233 -5.55 3.22 14.41
CA TRP A 233 -5.68 4.61 14.01
C TRP A 233 -5.70 5.58 15.19
N ALA A 234 -6.34 5.19 16.28
CA ALA A 234 -6.40 6.00 17.49
C ALA A 234 -4.99 6.37 18.00
N ASP A 235 -4.05 5.43 17.97
CA ASP A 235 -2.67 5.65 18.42
C ASP A 235 -1.90 6.51 17.40
N ALA A 236 -2.04 6.24 16.10
CA ALA A 236 -1.44 7.04 15.04
C ALA A 236 -1.93 8.50 15.06
N LYS A 237 -3.24 8.70 15.20
CA LYS A 237 -3.85 10.03 15.32
C LYS A 237 -3.39 10.77 16.56
N ALA A 238 -3.33 10.10 17.71
CA ALA A 238 -2.84 10.70 18.95
C ALA A 238 -1.37 11.14 18.83
N ALA A 239 -0.52 10.33 18.19
CA ALA A 239 0.87 10.68 17.93
C ALA A 239 0.98 11.90 17.01
N LEU A 240 0.22 11.96 15.92
CA LEU A 240 0.18 13.12 15.03
C LEU A 240 -0.26 14.39 15.75
N GLN A 241 -1.30 14.31 16.57
CA GLN A 241 -1.81 15.46 17.35
C GLN A 241 -0.80 15.95 18.40
N ALA A 242 -0.14 15.02 19.10
CA ALA A 242 0.91 15.37 20.06
C ALA A 242 2.09 16.08 19.37
N MET A 243 2.59 15.50 18.28
CA MET A 243 3.66 16.13 17.47
C MET A 243 3.24 17.52 16.95
N ALA A 244 1.98 17.67 16.53
CA ALA A 244 1.47 18.95 16.05
C ALA A 244 1.45 20.02 17.15
N ALA A 245 1.19 19.64 18.40
CA ALA A 245 1.24 20.53 19.54
C ALA A 245 2.69 20.93 19.90
N ASP A 246 3.62 19.96 19.85
CA ASP A 246 5.02 20.18 20.20
C ASP A 246 5.81 20.94 19.12
N LEU A 247 5.34 20.87 17.86
CA LEU A 247 6.03 21.42 16.70
C LEU A 247 5.16 22.44 15.94
N PRO A 248 4.75 23.54 16.56
CA PRO A 248 3.77 24.48 15.98
C PRO A 248 4.25 25.17 14.70
N GLY A 249 5.56 25.24 14.48
CA GLY A 249 6.16 25.87 13.28
C GLY A 249 6.36 24.93 12.08
N GLN A 250 6.09 23.64 12.21
CA GLN A 250 6.26 22.71 11.09
C GLN A 250 5.10 22.83 10.08
N GLU A 251 5.45 22.77 8.80
CA GLU A 251 4.47 22.87 7.71
C GLU A 251 3.49 21.70 7.70
N ALA A 252 3.95 20.47 7.98
CA ALA A 252 3.07 19.30 8.16
C ALA A 252 3.66 18.34 9.18
N ILE A 253 2.78 17.54 9.75
CA ILE A 253 3.16 16.47 10.67
C ILE A 253 2.99 15.14 9.94
N GLN A 254 4.05 14.35 9.92
CA GLN A 254 4.07 13.02 9.32
C GLN A 254 4.61 12.00 10.30
N ILE A 255 3.96 10.85 10.36
CA ILE A 255 4.51 9.64 10.98
C ILE A 255 4.72 8.57 9.91
N THR A 256 5.70 7.71 10.14
CA THR A 256 5.94 6.51 9.33
C THR A 256 5.49 5.29 10.12
N TYR A 257 4.73 4.41 9.50
CA TYR A 257 4.46 3.09 10.07
C TYR A 257 5.71 2.24 9.97
N ILE A 258 6.24 1.82 11.09
CA ILE A 258 7.53 1.13 11.18
C ILE A 258 7.36 -0.26 11.79
N ASN A 259 8.30 -1.15 11.48
CA ASN A 259 8.52 -2.35 12.28
C ASN A 259 9.18 -1.92 13.59
N PRO A 260 8.53 -2.09 14.75
CA PRO A 260 9.03 -1.54 16.02
C PRO A 260 10.31 -2.20 16.53
N GLU A 261 10.65 -3.40 16.09
CA GLU A 261 11.92 -4.06 16.46
C GLU A 261 13.12 -3.51 15.70
N THR A 262 12.91 -3.05 14.46
CA THR A 262 14.02 -2.61 13.60
C THR A 262 14.06 -1.11 13.36
N GLY A 263 12.95 -0.41 13.63
CA GLY A 263 12.77 1.00 13.28
C GLY A 263 12.74 1.28 11.77
N LYS A 264 12.66 0.23 10.93
CA LYS A 264 12.58 0.33 9.48
C LYS A 264 11.12 0.35 9.02
N ASP A 265 10.90 0.58 7.73
CA ASP A 265 9.56 0.55 7.13
C ASP A 265 8.80 -0.73 7.54
N ALA A 266 7.49 -0.63 7.78
CA ALA A 266 6.64 -1.74 8.22
C ALA A 266 6.63 -2.90 7.21
N GLN A 267 6.83 -2.61 5.93
CA GLN A 267 7.01 -3.61 4.88
C GLN A 267 8.24 -3.36 4.02
N ASN A 268 8.62 -4.37 3.24
CA ASN A 268 9.86 -4.35 2.50
C ASN A 268 9.87 -3.39 1.31
N ASN A 269 8.82 -3.35 0.51
CA ASN A 269 8.82 -2.70 -0.82
C ASN A 269 8.05 -1.40 -0.86
N LEU A 270 7.08 -1.23 0.04
CA LEU A 270 6.23 -0.03 0.11
C LEU A 270 6.39 0.66 1.46
N GLY A 271 6.38 1.99 1.43
CA GLY A 271 6.35 2.86 2.60
C GLY A 271 4.92 3.29 2.92
N PHE A 272 4.60 3.36 4.20
CA PHE A 272 3.28 3.76 4.68
C PHE A 272 3.41 4.86 5.72
N TYR A 273 2.61 5.90 5.55
CA TYR A 273 2.70 7.12 6.35
C TYR A 273 1.30 7.63 6.68
N ALA A 274 1.19 8.35 7.78
CA ALA A 274 0.04 9.19 8.04
C ALA A 274 0.47 10.66 8.16
N LEU A 275 -0.31 11.53 7.56
CA LEU A 275 -0.10 12.97 7.51
C LEU A 275 -1.22 13.67 8.28
N MET A 276 -0.89 14.73 9.01
CA MET A 276 -1.85 15.67 9.56
C MET A 276 -1.54 17.07 9.00
N LEU A 277 -2.51 17.66 8.32
CA LEU A 277 -2.48 19.06 7.88
C LEU A 277 -3.35 19.88 8.81
N ARG A 278 -2.78 20.95 9.40
CA ARG A 278 -3.53 21.90 10.21
C ARG A 278 -4.60 22.62 9.38
N PRO A 279 -5.56 23.29 10.01
CA PRO A 279 -6.56 24.08 9.29
C PRO A 279 -5.93 25.05 8.28
N GLY A 280 -6.40 25.03 7.03
CA GLY A 280 -5.92 25.88 5.93
C GLY A 280 -4.48 25.63 5.47
N GLN A 281 -3.81 24.64 6.01
CA GLN A 281 -2.40 24.38 5.73
C GLN A 281 -2.18 23.79 4.35
N THR A 282 -1.07 24.19 3.72
CA THR A 282 -0.59 23.64 2.46
C THR A 282 0.77 22.96 2.69
N LEU A 283 0.88 21.67 2.32
CA LEU A 283 2.12 20.90 2.28
C LEU A 283 2.58 20.76 0.83
N ARG A 284 3.84 21.02 0.58
CA ARG A 284 4.49 20.80 -0.73
C ARG A 284 5.47 19.65 -0.63
N LEU A 285 5.19 18.59 -1.36
CA LEU A 285 6.10 17.46 -1.51
C LEU A 285 6.94 17.69 -2.77
N PRO A 286 8.28 17.61 -2.67
CA PRO A 286 9.16 17.78 -3.83
C PRO A 286 8.97 16.65 -4.85
N ALA A 287 9.47 16.85 -6.06
CA ALA A 287 9.52 15.81 -7.07
C ALA A 287 10.47 14.69 -6.61
N ARG A 288 9.94 13.50 -6.38
CA ARG A 288 10.66 12.31 -5.94
C ARG A 288 10.43 11.17 -6.93
N SER A 289 11.37 10.22 -6.98
CA SER A 289 11.26 9.07 -7.89
C SER A 289 10.02 8.18 -7.64
N PRO A 290 9.53 7.93 -6.41
CA PRO A 290 8.37 7.07 -6.18
C PRO A 290 7.06 7.74 -6.61
N SER A 291 6.13 6.93 -7.14
CA SER A 291 4.71 7.25 -7.20
C SER A 291 4.13 7.24 -5.80
N CYS A 292 3.08 8.05 -5.56
CA CYS A 292 2.40 8.13 -4.27
C CYS A 292 0.91 7.90 -4.43
N VAL A 293 0.34 7.27 -3.40
CA VAL A 293 -1.10 7.13 -3.20
C VAL A 293 -1.48 7.92 -1.96
N PHE A 294 -2.55 8.69 -2.04
CA PHE A 294 -3.13 9.42 -0.93
C PHE A 294 -4.56 8.94 -0.71
N HIS A 295 -4.89 8.57 0.52
CA HIS A 295 -6.24 8.21 0.94
C HIS A 295 -6.68 9.12 2.07
N GLN A 296 -7.85 9.76 1.91
CA GLN A 296 -8.37 10.69 2.90
C GLN A 296 -9.04 9.94 4.05
N ILE A 297 -8.43 9.96 5.24
CA ILE A 297 -8.99 9.30 6.43
C ILE A 297 -10.07 10.16 7.06
N GLU A 298 -9.74 11.43 7.37
CA GLU A 298 -10.67 12.38 8.01
C GLU A 298 -10.49 13.79 7.42
N GLY A 299 -11.58 14.51 7.30
CA GLY A 299 -11.58 15.88 6.75
C GLY A 299 -11.56 15.90 5.22
N GLY A 300 -10.91 16.89 4.63
CA GLY A 300 -10.84 17.03 3.17
C GLY A 300 -9.62 17.81 2.71
N THR A 301 -9.00 17.32 1.65
CA THR A 301 -7.74 17.86 1.13
C THR A 301 -7.81 18.03 -0.38
N ASP A 302 -7.32 19.16 -0.89
CA ASP A 302 -7.04 19.31 -2.32
C ASP A 302 -5.64 18.79 -2.61
N VAL A 303 -5.50 17.91 -3.61
CA VAL A 303 -4.25 17.36 -4.09
C VAL A 303 -3.97 17.88 -5.49
N ALA A 304 -2.98 18.75 -5.63
CA ALA A 304 -2.57 19.32 -6.91
C ALA A 304 -1.30 18.64 -7.43
N VAL A 305 -1.34 18.18 -8.68
CA VAL A 305 -0.24 17.49 -9.38
C VAL A 305 -0.38 17.68 -10.90
N GLU A 306 0.69 18.10 -11.56
CA GLU A 306 0.77 18.20 -13.04
C GLU A 306 -0.45 18.91 -13.70
N GLY A 307 -0.92 20.00 -13.13
CA GLY A 307 -2.05 20.77 -13.64
C GLY A 307 -3.43 20.18 -13.27
N HIS A 308 -3.49 19.04 -12.63
CA HIS A 308 -4.70 18.47 -12.05
C HIS A 308 -4.87 18.92 -10.60
N THR A 309 -6.11 19.09 -10.16
CA THR A 309 -6.44 19.27 -8.74
C THR A 309 -7.57 18.32 -8.40
N PHE A 310 -7.32 17.40 -7.48
CA PHE A 310 -8.31 16.47 -6.96
C PHE A 310 -8.79 16.96 -5.60
N THR A 311 -10.08 17.17 -5.46
CA THR A 311 -10.72 17.54 -4.20
C THR A 311 -11.14 16.26 -3.48
N LEU A 312 -10.33 15.80 -2.52
CA LEU A 312 -10.60 14.58 -1.78
C LEU A 312 -11.60 14.84 -0.64
N ALA A 313 -12.68 14.09 -0.62
CA ALA A 313 -13.54 13.91 0.55
C ALA A 313 -13.06 12.68 1.35
N GLU A 314 -13.65 12.47 2.54
CA GLU A 314 -13.34 11.27 3.34
C GLU A 314 -13.56 9.98 2.54
N ALA A 315 -12.63 9.04 2.70
CA ALA A 315 -12.53 7.77 1.99
C ALA A 315 -12.11 7.85 0.50
N ASP A 316 -11.96 9.04 -0.07
CA ASP A 316 -11.42 9.19 -1.43
C ASP A 316 -9.96 8.76 -1.51
N THR A 317 -9.58 8.22 -2.66
CA THR A 317 -8.20 7.80 -2.95
C THR A 317 -7.73 8.45 -4.24
N CYS A 318 -6.48 8.90 -4.28
CA CYS A 318 -5.84 9.34 -5.53
C CYS A 318 -4.41 8.80 -5.64
N CYS A 319 -3.93 8.70 -6.88
CA CYS A 319 -2.57 8.32 -7.22
C CYS A 319 -1.87 9.45 -7.97
N THR A 320 -0.61 9.71 -7.63
CA THR A 320 0.25 10.68 -8.30
C THR A 320 1.49 9.99 -8.87
N PRO A 321 1.92 10.35 -10.08
CA PRO A 321 3.09 9.75 -10.71
C PRO A 321 4.39 10.06 -9.95
N GLY A 322 5.39 9.19 -10.09
CA GLY A 322 6.75 9.49 -9.67
C GLY A 322 7.37 10.67 -10.44
N TYR A 323 8.41 11.25 -9.89
CA TYR A 323 9.11 12.44 -10.44
C TYR A 323 8.21 13.68 -10.60
N THR A 324 7.13 13.79 -9.83
CA THR A 324 6.24 14.95 -9.80
C THR A 324 6.25 15.62 -8.43
N ALA A 325 6.17 16.94 -8.43
CA ALA A 325 5.86 17.69 -7.22
C ALA A 325 4.36 17.60 -6.93
N VAL A 326 4.00 17.44 -5.67
CA VAL A 326 2.61 17.32 -5.21
C VAL A 326 2.35 18.36 -4.13
N THR A 327 1.19 19.03 -4.22
CA THR A 327 0.76 19.96 -3.18
C THR A 327 -0.54 19.45 -2.55
N LEU A 328 -0.57 19.33 -1.23
CA LEU A 328 -1.75 18.98 -0.46
C LEU A 328 -2.22 20.22 0.32
N THR A 329 -3.49 20.58 0.23
CA THR A 329 -4.06 21.73 0.96
C THR A 329 -5.27 21.28 1.76
N ASN A 330 -5.25 21.47 3.09
CA ASN A 330 -6.43 21.24 3.93
C ASN A 330 -7.45 22.33 3.65
N ARG A 331 -8.64 21.95 3.20
CA ARG A 331 -9.72 22.87 2.84
C ARG A 331 -10.45 23.47 4.04
N SER A 332 -10.38 22.86 5.20
CA SER A 332 -11.03 23.36 6.41
C SER A 332 -10.22 24.49 7.03
N ALA A 333 -10.90 25.59 7.35
CA ALA A 333 -10.30 26.70 8.11
C ALA A 333 -10.27 26.45 9.63
N SER A 334 -10.91 25.39 10.13
CA SER A 334 -11.10 25.16 11.57
C SER A 334 -10.73 23.78 12.07
N ALA A 335 -10.69 22.76 11.20
CA ALA A 335 -10.42 21.38 11.56
C ALA A 335 -9.18 20.82 10.83
N PRO A 336 -8.38 19.95 11.46
CA PRO A 336 -7.29 19.27 10.78
C PRO A 336 -7.81 18.27 9.75
N ALA A 337 -6.98 17.96 8.75
CA ALA A 337 -7.19 16.86 7.82
C ALA A 337 -6.14 15.77 8.05
N PHE A 338 -6.55 14.51 7.93
CA PHE A 338 -5.68 13.35 8.10
C PHE A 338 -5.69 12.51 6.81
N VAL A 339 -4.49 12.25 6.30
CA VAL A 339 -4.29 11.55 5.03
C VAL A 339 -3.35 10.37 5.24
N PHE A 340 -3.75 9.18 4.82
CA PHE A 340 -2.84 8.06 4.65
C PHE A 340 -2.08 8.24 3.33
N MET A 341 -0.78 7.97 3.36
CA MET A 341 0.07 7.97 2.17
C MET A 341 0.80 6.64 2.06
N ALA A 342 0.81 6.07 0.85
CA ALA A 342 1.67 4.94 0.50
C ALA A 342 2.57 5.34 -0.67
N ASP A 343 3.83 4.89 -0.66
CA ASP A 343 4.77 5.15 -1.75
C ASP A 343 5.75 3.99 -2.00
N GLU A 344 6.48 4.09 -3.10
CA GLU A 344 7.46 3.10 -3.56
C GLU A 344 8.88 3.37 -3.02
N SER A 345 9.04 4.27 -2.04
CA SER A 345 10.37 4.70 -1.55
C SER A 345 11.25 3.55 -1.05
N PRO A 346 10.75 2.57 -0.27
CA PRO A 346 11.59 1.46 0.17
C PRO A 346 12.11 0.60 -0.99
N PHE A 347 11.29 0.36 -2.01
CA PHE A 347 11.67 -0.36 -3.22
C PHE A 347 12.75 0.40 -3.99
N HIS A 348 12.54 1.70 -4.25
CA HIS A 348 13.52 2.53 -4.94
C HIS A 348 14.85 2.64 -4.18
N ARG A 349 14.82 2.74 -2.84
CA ARG A 349 16.03 2.72 -2.02
C ARG A 349 16.81 1.40 -2.15
N LYS A 350 16.12 0.26 -2.15
CA LYS A 350 16.75 -1.07 -2.33
C LYS A 350 17.39 -1.24 -3.69
N LEU A 351 16.76 -0.70 -4.74
CA LEU A 351 17.31 -0.71 -6.09
C LEU A 351 18.43 0.34 -6.31
N GLY A 352 18.63 1.26 -5.38
CA GLY A 352 19.59 2.37 -5.53
C GLY A 352 19.14 3.45 -6.52
N VAL A 353 17.84 3.53 -6.81
CA VAL A 353 17.27 4.51 -7.78
C VAL A 353 16.37 5.56 -7.12
N TYR A 354 16.40 5.65 -5.80
CA TYR A 354 15.66 6.69 -5.10
C TYR A 354 16.28 8.07 -5.39
N GLU A 355 15.47 8.97 -5.91
CA GLU A 355 15.85 10.36 -6.18
C GLU A 355 14.88 11.34 -5.52
N ASN A 356 15.41 12.48 -5.09
CA ASN A 356 14.68 13.68 -4.71
C ASN A 356 15.20 14.84 -5.57
N ARG A 357 14.32 15.50 -6.31
CA ARG A 357 14.64 16.57 -7.27
C ARG A 357 14.02 17.92 -6.87
N GLY A 358 13.79 18.15 -5.59
CA GLY A 358 13.27 19.40 -5.06
C GLY A 358 14.25 20.19 -4.25
#